data_3f15bce27b135b7ca18227a8b2a7c4a1
#
_entry.id   3f15bce27b135b7ca18227a8b2a7c4a1
#
_cell.length_a   1.000
_cell.length_b   1.000
_cell.length_c   1.000
_cell.angle_alpha   90.00
_cell.angle_beta   90.00
_cell.angle_gamma   90.00
#
_symmetry.space_group_name_H-M   'P 1'
#
loop_
_entity.id
_entity.type
_entity.pdbx_description
1 polymer ?
#
loop_
_entity_poly.entity_id
_entity_poly.type
_entity_poly.pdbx_seq_one_letter_code
_entity_poly.pdbx_strand_id
1 'polypeptide(L)'
;MRLIKAQSTSVRNIKAKGIRYDINQVVQLGGEQGVVVPMGNTASRPLFPVNGMIRYNTETGAHESYADGTWAKLKRQEPVTIVQQNLGVGDASEVDFGPLDSGDIDQPVPSAPQNVIVLVETVFQIASTNYTLVQNPAGKAEGFYIRFGSAPPVGKPVTVLHNFDK
;
A
#
# COMPACT_ATOMS: atom_id res chain seq x y z
N MET A 1 2.19 -28.43 -40.23
CA MET A 1 1.98 -27.30 -39.32
C MET A 1 2.95 -26.19 -39.68
N ARG A 2 2.45 -25.07 -40.22
CA ARG A 2 3.31 -23.96 -40.69
C ARG A 2 3.50 -23.00 -39.56
N LEU A 3 4.68 -22.93 -39.00
CA LEU A 3 5.09 -21.83 -38.15
C LEU A 3 5.03 -20.55 -38.95
N ILE A 4 4.15 -19.64 -38.61
CA ILE A 4 4.22 -18.28 -39.09
C ILE A 4 5.41 -17.64 -38.37
N LYS A 5 6.60 -17.67 -39.00
CA LYS A 5 7.65 -16.75 -38.66
C LYS A 5 7.13 -15.35 -38.95
N ALA A 6 6.69 -14.65 -37.92
CA ALA A 6 6.51 -13.21 -38.01
C ALA A 6 7.91 -12.60 -38.21
N GLN A 7 8.36 -12.51 -39.45
CA GLN A 7 9.36 -11.52 -39.83
C GLN A 7 8.75 -10.16 -39.44
N SER A 8 9.54 -9.32 -38.81
CA SER A 8 9.24 -7.99 -38.29
C SER A 8 8.46 -7.05 -39.20
N THR A 9 7.32 -7.47 -39.62
CA THR A 9 6.31 -6.59 -40.15
C THR A 9 5.64 -5.96 -38.94
N SER A 10 5.83 -4.67 -38.77
CA SER A 10 5.08 -3.89 -37.79
C SER A 10 3.60 -4.16 -38.04
N VAL A 11 3.04 -5.04 -37.21
CA VAL A 11 1.61 -5.32 -37.24
C VAL A 11 0.94 -4.10 -36.60
N ARG A 12 0.69 -3.09 -37.46
CA ARG A 12 0.15 -1.80 -37.01
C ARG A 12 -1.26 -1.90 -36.47
N ASN A 13 -2.00 -2.95 -36.79
CA ASN A 13 -3.36 -3.15 -36.29
C ASN A 13 -3.72 -4.63 -36.39
N ILE A 14 -3.61 -5.38 -35.33
CA ILE A 14 -4.36 -6.63 -35.23
C ILE A 14 -5.79 -6.25 -34.86
N LYS A 15 -6.65 -6.04 -35.84
CA LYS A 15 -8.10 -6.07 -35.66
C LYS A 15 -8.55 -7.53 -35.51
N ALA A 16 -7.96 -8.22 -34.56
CA ALA A 16 -8.38 -9.57 -34.23
C ALA A 16 -9.50 -9.48 -33.20
N LYS A 17 -10.60 -10.17 -33.43
CA LYS A 17 -11.66 -10.41 -32.42
C LYS A 17 -11.15 -11.17 -31.19
N GLY A 18 -9.86 -11.33 -31.08
CA GLY A 18 -9.11 -11.99 -30.01
C GLY A 18 -7.95 -12.80 -30.59
N ILE A 19 -6.82 -12.77 -29.92
CA ILE A 19 -5.74 -13.71 -30.18
C ILE A 19 -6.08 -14.96 -29.39
N ARG A 20 -6.54 -16.02 -30.07
CA ARG A 20 -6.70 -17.33 -29.45
C ARG A 20 -5.49 -18.17 -29.79
N TYR A 21 -4.77 -18.62 -28.79
CA TYR A 21 -3.74 -19.65 -28.92
C TYR A 21 -4.33 -20.98 -28.48
N ASP A 22 -4.23 -21.96 -29.34
CA ASP A 22 -4.84 -23.29 -29.14
C ASP A 22 -3.90 -24.27 -28.42
N ILE A 23 -2.83 -23.77 -27.80
CA ILE A 23 -1.78 -24.57 -27.18
C ILE A 23 -1.36 -23.91 -25.85
N ASN A 24 -0.99 -24.73 -24.87
CA ASN A 24 -0.44 -24.34 -23.56
C ASN A 24 0.88 -23.54 -23.68
N GLN A 25 0.87 -22.42 -24.38
CA GLN A 25 2.04 -21.60 -24.62
C GLN A 25 1.90 -20.24 -23.96
N VAL A 26 2.99 -19.82 -23.34
CA VAL A 26 3.14 -18.47 -22.78
C VAL A 26 3.24 -17.47 -23.90
N VAL A 27 2.46 -16.39 -23.87
CA VAL A 27 2.65 -15.25 -24.76
C VAL A 27 3.82 -14.43 -24.19
N GLN A 28 4.95 -14.49 -24.86
CA GLN A 28 6.10 -13.67 -24.51
C GLN A 28 6.08 -12.39 -25.34
N LEU A 29 5.99 -11.25 -24.67
CA LEU A 29 6.12 -9.93 -25.26
C LEU A 29 7.56 -9.48 -25.05
N GLY A 30 8.36 -9.48 -26.13
CA GLY A 30 9.75 -9.02 -26.10
C GLY A 30 9.84 -7.53 -26.40
N GLY A 31 10.79 -6.83 -25.78
CA GLY A 31 11.06 -5.42 -26.00
C GLY A 31 11.38 -4.69 -24.69
N GLU A 32 11.93 -3.50 -24.80
CA GLU A 32 12.30 -2.66 -23.66
C GLU A 32 11.15 -1.75 -23.20
N GLN A 33 10.05 -1.73 -23.95
CA GLN A 33 8.87 -0.92 -23.64
C GLN A 33 7.79 -1.76 -22.98
N GLY A 34 6.90 -1.09 -22.25
CA GLY A 34 5.82 -1.76 -21.53
C GLY A 34 4.64 -2.16 -22.40
N VAL A 35 3.72 -2.88 -21.80
CA VAL A 35 2.42 -3.21 -22.37
C VAL A 35 1.38 -2.32 -21.72
N VAL A 36 0.57 -1.66 -22.55
CA VAL A 36 -0.61 -0.93 -22.06
C VAL A 36 -1.75 -1.93 -21.92
N VAL A 37 -2.19 -2.14 -20.70
CA VAL A 37 -3.37 -2.97 -20.41
C VAL A 37 -4.67 -2.17 -20.65
N PRO A 38 -5.82 -2.85 -20.85
CA PRO A 38 -7.12 -2.17 -20.92
C PRO A 38 -7.34 -1.25 -19.71
N MET A 39 -7.87 -0.05 -19.97
CA MET A 39 -8.10 0.95 -18.93
C MET A 39 -9.52 1.49 -18.96
N GLY A 40 -10.00 1.96 -17.81
CA GLY A 40 -11.32 2.56 -17.64
C GLY A 40 -11.67 2.70 -16.15
N ASN A 41 -12.78 3.37 -15.86
CA ASN A 41 -13.27 3.51 -14.50
C ASN A 41 -13.89 2.22 -13.95
N THR A 42 -14.37 2.24 -12.72
CA THR A 42 -15.00 1.09 -12.06
C THR A 42 -16.23 0.60 -12.80
N ALA A 43 -17.06 1.51 -13.33
CA ALA A 43 -18.27 1.17 -14.08
C ALA A 43 -17.96 0.50 -15.45
N SER A 44 -16.77 0.69 -15.98
CA SER A 44 -16.29 0.08 -17.22
C SER A 44 -15.71 -1.34 -17.03
N ARG A 45 -15.83 -1.93 -15.87
CA ARG A 45 -15.43 -3.32 -15.64
C ARG A 45 -16.26 -4.26 -16.51
N PRO A 46 -15.65 -5.31 -17.09
CA PRO A 46 -16.42 -6.31 -17.83
C PRO A 46 -17.61 -6.84 -17.06
N LEU A 47 -18.76 -6.98 -17.71
CA LEU A 47 -19.97 -7.52 -17.11
C LEU A 47 -19.81 -9.00 -16.69
N PHE A 48 -19.00 -9.74 -17.47
CA PHE A 48 -18.66 -11.15 -17.20
C PHE A 48 -17.15 -11.29 -17.10
N PRO A 49 -16.55 -10.91 -15.96
CA PRO A 49 -15.13 -11.04 -15.78
C PRO A 49 -14.72 -12.49 -15.56
N VAL A 50 -13.50 -12.85 -15.99
CA VAL A 50 -12.92 -14.17 -15.74
C VAL A 50 -11.63 -14.03 -14.92
N ASN A 51 -11.34 -15.04 -14.10
CA ASN A 51 -10.13 -15.07 -13.28
C ASN A 51 -8.87 -14.89 -14.14
N GLY A 52 -7.95 -14.06 -13.65
CA GLY A 52 -6.73 -13.71 -14.38
C GLY A 52 -6.84 -12.46 -15.27
N MET A 53 -7.99 -11.82 -15.38
CA MET A 53 -8.09 -10.52 -16.03
C MET A 53 -7.30 -9.46 -15.28
N ILE A 54 -6.55 -8.63 -16.02
CA ILE A 54 -5.81 -7.48 -15.51
C ILE A 54 -6.21 -6.23 -16.29
N ARG A 55 -6.40 -5.10 -15.59
CA ARG A 55 -6.68 -3.79 -16.19
C ARG A 55 -6.18 -2.66 -15.29
N TYR A 56 -6.14 -1.44 -15.83
CA TYR A 56 -5.91 -0.22 -15.06
C TYR A 56 -7.23 0.49 -14.77
N ASN A 57 -7.52 0.76 -13.50
CA ASN A 57 -8.70 1.51 -13.09
C ASN A 57 -8.34 2.99 -12.93
N THR A 58 -8.89 3.83 -13.82
CA THR A 58 -8.60 5.27 -13.86
C THR A 58 -9.22 6.05 -12.71
N GLU A 59 -10.27 5.51 -12.09
CA GLU A 59 -10.94 6.12 -10.94
C GLU A 59 -10.13 5.91 -9.65
N THR A 60 -9.54 4.73 -9.49
CA THR A 60 -8.75 4.37 -8.30
C THR A 60 -7.26 4.60 -8.49
N GLY A 61 -6.80 4.95 -9.70
CA GLY A 61 -5.40 5.15 -10.04
C GLY A 61 -4.53 3.90 -9.91
N ALA A 62 -5.10 2.70 -10.04
CA ALA A 62 -4.38 1.47 -9.73
C ALA A 62 -4.63 0.38 -10.78
N HIS A 63 -3.63 -0.50 -10.97
CA HIS A 63 -3.87 -1.77 -11.64
C HIS A 63 -4.74 -2.65 -10.75
N GLU A 64 -5.66 -3.36 -11.38
CA GLU A 64 -6.53 -4.32 -10.70
C GLU A 64 -6.56 -5.65 -11.44
N SER A 65 -6.73 -6.73 -10.71
CA SER A 65 -6.95 -8.07 -11.26
C SER A 65 -8.25 -8.64 -10.76
N TYR A 66 -8.84 -9.51 -11.56
CA TYR A 66 -10.02 -10.28 -11.18
C TYR A 66 -9.60 -11.69 -10.77
N ALA A 67 -9.92 -12.07 -9.55
CA ALA A 67 -9.72 -13.39 -9.00
C ALA A 67 -10.77 -13.67 -7.92
N ASP A 68 -11.14 -14.92 -7.76
CA ASP A 68 -12.06 -15.37 -6.72
C ASP A 68 -13.37 -14.57 -6.63
N GLY A 69 -13.92 -14.23 -7.79
CA GLY A 69 -15.19 -13.51 -7.87
C GLY A 69 -15.11 -12.01 -7.63
N THR A 70 -13.91 -11.45 -7.43
CA THR A 70 -13.76 -10.02 -7.08
C THR A 70 -12.63 -9.33 -7.83
N TRP A 71 -12.76 -8.00 -8.00
CA TRP A 71 -11.70 -7.13 -8.48
C TRP A 71 -10.90 -6.61 -7.29
N ALA A 72 -9.61 -6.91 -7.27
CA ALA A 72 -8.68 -6.42 -6.24
C ALA A 72 -7.58 -5.57 -6.87
N LYS A 73 -7.10 -4.54 -6.15
CA LYS A 73 -5.93 -3.77 -6.55
C LYS A 73 -4.69 -4.65 -6.52
N LEU A 74 -3.89 -4.58 -7.58
CA LEU A 74 -2.53 -5.11 -7.55
C LEU A 74 -1.68 -4.16 -6.73
N LYS A 75 -1.32 -4.58 -5.55
CA LYS A 75 -0.37 -3.84 -4.72
C LYS A 75 1.04 -4.07 -5.23
N ARG A 76 1.79 -3.00 -5.42
CA ARG A 76 3.24 -3.08 -5.53
C ARG A 76 3.75 -3.34 -4.12
N GLN A 77 4.43 -4.46 -3.93
CA GLN A 77 5.10 -4.71 -2.66
C GLN A 77 6.43 -3.96 -2.69
N GLU A 78 6.46 -2.81 -2.06
CA GLU A 78 7.71 -2.12 -1.75
C GLU A 78 8.36 -2.82 -0.56
N PRO A 79 9.71 -2.89 -0.51
CA PRO A 79 10.36 -3.35 0.70
C PRO A 79 10.01 -2.42 1.85
N VAL A 80 9.26 -2.95 2.82
CA VAL A 80 8.86 -2.19 4.01
C VAL A 80 10.04 -2.13 4.96
N THR A 81 10.49 -0.92 5.29
CA THR A 81 11.41 -0.71 6.39
C THR A 81 10.61 -0.31 7.62
N ILE A 82 10.61 -1.16 8.63
CA ILE A 82 10.05 -0.81 9.94
C ILE A 82 10.91 0.31 10.51
N VAL A 83 10.27 1.41 10.87
CA VAL A 83 10.94 2.56 11.48
C VAL A 83 10.85 2.43 12.99
N GLN A 84 12.01 2.48 13.65
CA GLN A 84 12.09 2.65 15.10
C GLN A 84 12.37 4.13 15.39
N GLN A 85 11.50 4.76 16.15
CA GLN A 85 11.61 6.16 16.51
C GLN A 85 11.50 6.35 18.01
N ASN A 86 12.37 7.18 18.57
CA ASN A 86 12.25 7.65 19.96
C ASN A 86 11.48 8.98 19.93
N LEU A 87 10.32 8.99 20.58
CA LEU A 87 9.43 10.17 20.63
C LEU A 87 9.70 11.10 21.82
N GLY A 88 10.70 10.77 22.63
CA GLY A 88 11.05 11.56 23.81
C GLY A 88 10.88 10.78 25.12
N VAL A 89 10.78 11.53 26.21
CA VAL A 89 10.74 10.98 27.57
C VAL A 89 9.49 11.49 28.28
N GLY A 90 8.79 10.63 28.99
CA GLY A 90 7.64 10.99 29.80
C GLY A 90 7.99 12.02 30.89
N ASP A 91 7.05 12.89 31.20
CA ASP A 91 7.14 13.92 32.22
C ASP A 91 5.95 13.88 33.21
N ALA A 92 5.11 12.84 33.09
CA ALA A 92 3.86 12.65 33.84
C ALA A 92 2.78 13.70 33.55
N SER A 93 2.94 14.53 32.49
CA SER A 93 1.95 15.55 32.09
C SER A 93 1.63 15.49 30.59
N GLU A 94 2.64 15.31 29.75
CA GLU A 94 2.46 15.23 28.30
C GLU A 94 1.85 13.88 27.91
N VAL A 95 0.85 13.94 27.05
CA VAL A 95 0.16 12.75 26.53
C VAL A 95 0.36 12.55 25.03
N ASP A 96 0.79 13.57 24.28
CA ASP A 96 0.93 13.54 22.82
C ASP A 96 2.40 13.45 22.41
N PHE A 97 2.83 12.27 21.98
CA PHE A 97 4.19 11.98 21.57
C PHE A 97 4.30 11.82 20.04
N GLY A 98 5.16 12.62 19.42
CA GLY A 98 5.34 12.67 17.97
C GLY A 98 5.97 13.97 17.51
N PRO A 99 5.89 14.31 16.21
CA PRO A 99 5.17 13.55 15.19
C PRO A 99 5.87 12.24 14.82
N LEU A 100 5.10 11.27 14.35
CA LEU A 100 5.66 10.05 13.76
C LEU A 100 6.36 10.43 12.46
N ASP A 101 7.56 9.93 12.28
CA ASP A 101 8.32 10.12 11.07
C ASP A 101 7.67 9.34 9.92
N SER A 102 7.21 10.03 8.89
CA SER A 102 6.58 9.38 7.74
C SER A 102 7.59 8.63 6.86
N GLY A 103 8.88 8.91 7.00
CA GLY A 103 9.97 8.28 6.26
C GLY A 103 9.94 8.57 4.76
N ASP A 104 8.78 8.80 4.18
CA ASP A 104 8.54 9.14 2.79
C ASP A 104 7.19 9.85 2.68
N ILE A 105 7.14 10.97 1.97
CA ILE A 105 5.94 11.78 1.78
C ILE A 105 4.80 11.04 1.08
N ASP A 106 5.10 10.00 0.30
CA ASP A 106 4.11 9.19 -0.40
C ASP A 106 3.58 8.02 0.45
N GLN A 107 4.01 7.93 1.70
CA GLN A 107 3.68 6.81 2.56
C GLN A 107 2.57 7.19 3.53
N PRO A 108 1.46 6.46 3.52
CA PRO A 108 0.42 6.70 4.49
C PRO A 108 0.95 6.43 5.90
N VAL A 109 0.75 7.37 6.77
CA VAL A 109 0.90 7.21 8.20
C VAL A 109 0.02 6.04 8.67
N PRO A 110 0.34 5.39 9.79
CA PRO A 110 -0.43 4.24 10.26
C PRO A 110 -1.92 4.48 10.18
N SER A 111 -2.63 3.61 9.50
CA SER A 111 -4.08 3.73 9.29
C SER A 111 -4.89 3.39 10.53
N ALA A 112 -4.27 2.70 11.48
CA ALA A 112 -4.89 2.29 12.73
C ALA A 112 -3.86 2.20 13.87
N PRO A 113 -4.27 2.41 15.13
CA PRO A 113 -3.37 2.28 16.29
C PRO A 113 -2.69 0.92 16.40
N GLN A 114 -3.34 -0.14 15.90
CA GLN A 114 -2.80 -1.51 15.90
C GLN A 114 -1.61 -1.70 14.95
N ASN A 115 -1.41 -0.78 14.01
CA ASN A 115 -0.30 -0.80 13.05
C ASN A 115 0.97 -0.11 13.59
N VAL A 116 0.98 0.18 14.88
CA VAL A 116 2.11 0.77 15.59
C VAL A 116 2.37 -0.03 16.86
N ILE A 117 3.62 -0.34 17.14
CA ILE A 117 4.05 -0.91 18.42
C ILE A 117 4.63 0.21 19.27
N VAL A 118 4.05 0.44 20.42
CA VAL A 118 4.47 1.48 21.37
C VAL A 118 5.02 0.85 22.65
N LEU A 119 6.18 1.34 23.05
CA LEU A 119 6.82 0.95 24.31
C LEU A 119 7.05 2.21 25.16
N VAL A 120 6.73 2.11 26.43
CA VAL A 120 7.19 3.06 27.46
C VAL A 120 8.26 2.35 28.27
N GLU A 121 9.52 2.80 28.13
CA GLU A 121 10.70 2.04 28.57
C GLU A 121 10.79 0.67 27.86
N THR A 122 10.48 -0.41 28.52
CA THR A 122 10.43 -1.78 27.95
C THR A 122 9.03 -2.38 27.99
N VAL A 123 8.02 -1.60 28.44
CA VAL A 123 6.66 -2.08 28.61
C VAL A 123 5.84 -1.78 27.36
N PHE A 124 5.34 -2.84 26.74
CA PHE A 124 4.44 -2.76 25.60
C PHE A 124 3.11 -2.10 25.98
N GLN A 125 2.65 -1.18 25.14
CA GLN A 125 1.38 -0.49 25.32
C GLN A 125 0.32 -1.07 24.37
N ILE A 126 -0.88 -1.31 24.88
CA ILE A 126 -1.98 -1.91 24.12
C ILE A 126 -2.70 -0.81 23.34
N ALA A 127 -2.77 -0.97 22.01
CA ALA A 127 -3.48 -0.06 21.13
C ALA A 127 -4.96 0.07 21.51
N SER A 128 -5.51 1.26 21.40
CA SER A 128 -6.90 1.62 21.73
C SER A 128 -7.26 1.46 23.23
N THR A 129 -6.35 0.93 24.03
CA THR A 129 -6.49 0.84 25.51
C THR A 129 -5.57 1.84 26.21
N ASN A 130 -4.28 1.76 25.93
CA ASN A 130 -3.29 2.65 26.54
C ASN A 130 -3.03 3.88 25.69
N TYR A 131 -3.18 3.78 24.36
CA TYR A 131 -2.96 4.88 23.44
C TYR A 131 -3.88 4.82 22.22
N THR A 132 -4.01 5.96 21.55
CA THR A 132 -4.65 6.12 20.23
C THR A 132 -3.74 6.90 19.30
N LEU A 133 -4.07 6.92 17.99
CA LEU A 133 -3.46 7.83 17.03
C LEU A 133 -4.29 9.09 16.92
N VAL A 134 -3.63 10.24 16.94
CA VAL A 134 -4.26 11.55 16.67
C VAL A 134 -3.46 12.29 15.61
N GLN A 135 -4.15 13.03 14.77
CA GLN A 135 -3.55 13.86 13.74
C GLN A 135 -3.60 15.33 14.15
N ASN A 136 -2.48 16.03 13.99
CA ASN A 136 -2.37 17.47 14.21
C ASN A 136 -2.95 17.93 15.56
N PRO A 137 -2.48 17.41 16.70
CA PRO A 137 -2.99 17.88 18.00
C PRO A 137 -2.67 19.35 18.19
N ALA A 138 -3.57 20.06 18.87
CA ALA A 138 -3.47 21.51 19.07
C ALA A 138 -2.14 21.89 19.76
N GLY A 139 -1.47 22.90 19.21
CA GLY A 139 -0.20 23.39 19.76
C GLY A 139 1.03 22.54 19.42
N LYS A 140 0.90 21.51 18.60
CA LYS A 140 1.98 20.65 18.14
C LYS A 140 2.26 20.87 16.63
N ALA A 141 3.40 20.40 16.15
CA ALA A 141 3.73 20.36 14.72
C ALA A 141 2.74 19.46 13.97
N GLU A 142 2.57 19.68 12.66
CA GLU A 142 1.75 18.81 11.83
C GLU A 142 2.31 17.38 11.79
N GLY A 143 1.40 16.39 11.84
CA GLY A 143 1.75 14.99 11.79
C GLY A 143 0.84 14.12 12.64
N PHE A 144 1.18 12.84 12.70
CA PHE A 144 0.49 11.88 13.57
C PHE A 144 1.24 11.70 14.88
N TYR A 145 0.48 11.53 15.94
CA TYR A 145 0.98 11.43 17.30
C TYR A 145 0.39 10.20 17.98
N ILE A 146 1.17 9.63 18.89
CA ILE A 146 0.67 8.68 19.88
C ILE A 146 0.07 9.49 21.02
N ARG A 147 -1.24 9.37 21.23
CA ARG A 147 -1.92 9.95 22.38
C ARG A 147 -2.18 8.90 23.43
N PHE A 148 -1.53 9.03 24.57
CA PHE A 148 -1.75 8.16 25.72
C PHE A 148 -3.03 8.54 26.46
N GLY A 149 -3.71 7.53 27.03
CA GLY A 149 -4.84 7.74 27.94
C GLY A 149 -4.40 8.28 29.31
N SER A 150 -3.15 8.02 29.70
CA SER A 150 -2.50 8.57 30.90
C SER A 150 -1.06 8.89 30.54
N ALA A 151 -0.57 10.05 30.98
CA ALA A 151 0.78 10.51 30.67
C ALA A 151 1.86 9.50 31.13
N PRO A 152 2.85 9.18 30.27
CA PRO A 152 3.97 8.33 30.64
C PRO A 152 4.73 8.89 31.82
N PRO A 153 5.22 8.01 32.75
CA PRO A 153 5.92 8.45 33.96
C PRO A 153 7.21 9.21 33.66
N VAL A 154 7.61 10.08 34.56
CA VAL A 154 8.83 10.89 34.46
C VAL A 154 10.06 10.02 34.20
N GLY A 155 10.88 10.42 33.25
CA GLY A 155 12.14 9.77 32.93
C GLY A 155 12.01 8.49 32.09
N LYS A 156 10.79 8.06 31.71
CA LYS A 156 10.59 6.85 30.91
C LYS A 156 10.57 7.18 29.41
N PRO A 157 11.47 6.60 28.60
CA PRO A 157 11.49 6.84 27.15
C PRO A 157 10.26 6.24 26.48
N VAL A 158 9.74 6.97 25.50
CA VAL A 158 8.65 6.52 24.63
C VAL A 158 9.26 6.16 23.27
N THR A 159 9.21 4.89 22.93
CA THR A 159 9.73 4.35 21.67
C THR A 159 8.58 3.73 20.87
N VAL A 160 8.60 3.95 19.56
CA VAL A 160 7.63 3.36 18.64
C VAL A 160 8.32 2.60 17.52
N LEU A 161 7.66 1.53 17.05
CA LEU A 161 7.95 0.90 15.78
C LEU A 161 6.70 1.04 14.93
N HIS A 162 6.86 1.52 13.71
CA HIS A 162 5.74 1.75 12.79
C HIS A 162 6.12 1.40 11.34
N ASN A 163 5.22 1.64 10.38
CA ASN A 163 5.33 1.22 9.00
C ASN A 163 5.04 -0.27 8.75
N PHE A 164 4.20 -0.88 9.57
CA PHE A 164 3.78 -2.27 9.39
C PHE A 164 2.69 -2.44 8.31
N ASP A 165 2.03 -1.36 7.90
CA ASP A 165 0.87 -1.36 7.00
C ASP A 165 1.16 -0.81 5.60
N LYS A 166 2.42 -0.94 5.15
CA LYS A 166 2.89 -0.53 3.82
C LYS A 166 2.95 -1.66 2.82
#